data_0bac3cf4321cc090bb67bc5aa0cfe177
#
_entry.id   0bac3cf4321cc090bb67bc5aa0cfe177
#
_cell.length_a   1.000
_cell.length_b   1.000
_cell.length_c   1.000
_cell.angle_alpha   90.00
_cell.angle_beta   90.00
_cell.angle_gamma   90.00
#
_symmetry.space_group_name_H-M   'P 1'
#
loop_
_entity.id
_entity.type
_entity.pdbx_description
1 polymer ?
#
loop_
_entity_poly.entity_id
_entity_poly.type
_entity_poly.pdbx_seq_one_letter_code
_entity_poly.pdbx_strand_id
1 'polypeptide(L)'
;PDIRPGYAPAGWTSLVAHLHRHGVNNDELLASGLAVTASTGRLIDRFRDRAVFPIVHDQQVLGFVGRRHPDATDLDHAGPKYLNTAETLLFHKRAQLFVAGSRHLDAGGIPVVVEGPADAIAVTRASEGRYVGVAPLGTNLTSEQATQLRGYGVDPIIATDADVAGHVAAQRDYWILTPQLLQPRYAALPDGSDPADLVASGSSPHLVDA
;
A
#
# COMPACT_ATOMS: atom_id res chain seq x y z
N PRO A 1 -11.85 11.63 -1.96
CA PRO A 1 -10.93 10.50 -1.89
C PRO A 1 -10.63 10.21 -0.42
N ASP A 2 -10.82 8.93 -0.03
CA ASP A 2 -10.61 8.52 1.37
C ASP A 2 -9.12 8.46 1.76
N ILE A 3 -8.23 8.53 0.80
CA ILE A 3 -6.78 8.58 1.03
C ILE A 3 -6.34 10.03 1.16
N ARG A 4 -5.71 10.35 2.28
CA ARG A 4 -5.06 11.64 2.54
C ARG A 4 -3.54 11.45 2.47
N PRO A 5 -2.93 11.58 1.28
CA PRO A 5 -1.49 11.46 1.16
C PRO A 5 -0.81 12.63 1.85
N GLY A 6 0.36 12.35 2.43
CA GLY A 6 1.26 13.34 2.98
C GLY A 6 2.62 13.29 2.29
N TYR A 7 3.51 14.21 2.65
CA TYR A 7 4.91 14.18 2.23
C TYR A 7 5.81 14.25 3.45
N ALA A 8 6.74 13.30 3.55
CA ALA A 8 7.80 13.29 4.54
C ALA A 8 9.01 14.04 3.98
N PRO A 9 9.42 15.19 4.54
CA PRO A 9 10.56 15.95 4.07
C PRO A 9 11.87 15.15 4.11
N ALA A 10 12.88 15.57 3.33
CA ALA A 10 14.19 14.92 3.27
C ALA A 10 15.00 15.00 4.57
N GLY A 11 14.62 15.87 5.51
CA GLY A 11 15.30 16.06 6.79
C GLY A 11 15.30 14.80 7.66
N TRP A 12 16.37 14.60 8.41
CA TRP A 12 16.54 13.40 9.25
C TRP A 12 15.67 13.37 10.51
N THR A 13 15.24 14.53 11.00
CA THR A 13 14.54 14.68 12.29
C THR A 13 13.39 15.67 12.22
N SER A 14 12.86 15.93 11.03
CA SER A 14 11.80 16.95 10.82
C SER A 14 10.52 16.58 11.58
N LEU A 15 10.07 15.34 11.48
CA LEU A 15 8.89 14.84 12.18
C LEU A 15 9.15 14.67 13.68
N VAL A 16 10.29 14.07 14.05
CA VAL A 16 10.70 13.92 15.46
C VAL A 16 10.70 15.27 16.16
N ALA A 17 11.36 16.29 15.57
CA ALA A 17 11.43 17.61 16.15
C ALA A 17 10.05 18.30 16.22
N HIS A 18 9.19 18.07 15.22
CA HIS A 18 7.82 18.57 15.22
C HIS A 18 7.01 17.98 16.36
N LEU A 19 6.99 16.65 16.49
CA LEU A 19 6.20 15.94 17.48
C LEU A 19 6.68 16.18 18.92
N HIS A 20 8.00 16.32 19.13
CA HIS A 20 8.54 16.74 20.43
C HIS A 20 7.98 18.09 20.89
N ARG A 21 7.87 19.07 19.97
CA ARG A 21 7.25 20.37 20.31
C ARG A 21 5.77 20.27 20.68
N HIS A 22 5.13 19.17 20.31
CA HIS A 22 3.72 18.86 20.66
C HIS A 22 3.61 17.90 21.84
N GLY A 23 4.70 17.63 22.56
CA GLY A 23 4.71 16.84 23.78
C GLY A 23 4.81 15.34 23.60
N VAL A 24 4.98 14.85 22.35
CA VAL A 24 5.20 13.41 22.08
C VAL A 24 6.63 13.05 22.47
N ASN A 25 6.82 12.02 23.29
CA ASN A 25 8.12 11.58 23.76
C ASN A 25 8.78 10.54 22.83
N ASN A 26 10.05 10.16 23.13
CA ASN A 26 10.80 9.21 22.31
C ASN A 26 10.17 7.82 22.27
N ASP A 27 9.64 7.33 23.38
CA ASP A 27 9.07 5.99 23.47
C ASP A 27 7.79 5.89 22.63
N GLU A 28 6.96 6.94 22.65
CA GLU A 28 5.77 7.05 21.80
C GLU A 28 6.13 7.09 20.31
N LEU A 29 7.17 7.84 19.94
CA LEU A 29 7.66 7.91 18.56
C LEU A 29 8.20 6.57 18.06
N LEU A 30 8.90 5.82 18.90
CA LEU A 30 9.37 4.48 18.60
C LEU A 30 8.20 3.48 18.54
N ALA A 31 7.31 3.51 19.53
CA ALA A 31 6.16 2.62 19.62
C ALA A 31 5.18 2.79 18.43
N SER A 32 5.04 4.02 17.93
CA SER A 32 4.23 4.30 16.73
C SER A 32 4.90 3.89 15.42
N GLY A 33 6.21 3.57 15.43
CA GLY A 33 6.98 3.25 14.24
C GLY A 33 7.22 4.45 13.31
N LEU A 34 7.02 5.68 13.80
CA LEU A 34 7.28 6.92 13.03
C LEU A 34 8.74 7.35 13.10
N ALA A 35 9.47 6.89 14.11
CA ALA A 35 10.89 7.11 14.27
C ALA A 35 11.65 5.80 14.41
N VAL A 36 12.96 5.86 14.19
CA VAL A 36 13.89 4.74 14.38
C VAL A 36 15.16 5.25 15.04
N THR A 37 15.84 4.38 15.78
CA THR A 37 17.16 4.69 16.35
C THR A 37 18.23 4.42 15.30
N ALA A 38 18.97 5.45 14.92
CA ALA A 38 20.13 5.33 14.04
C ALA A 38 21.29 4.59 14.74
N SER A 39 22.28 4.15 13.98
CA SER A 39 23.52 3.52 14.52
C SER A 39 24.29 4.41 15.49
N THR A 40 24.10 5.72 15.40
CA THR A 40 24.67 6.73 16.32
C THR A 40 23.91 6.84 17.64
N GLY A 41 22.84 6.07 17.86
CA GLY A 41 21.94 6.19 19.02
C GLY A 41 20.92 7.34 18.94
N ARG A 42 20.97 8.16 17.90
CA ARG A 42 20.01 9.28 17.73
C ARG A 42 18.69 8.79 17.15
N LEU A 43 17.59 9.40 17.60
CA LEU A 43 16.28 9.20 17.01
C LEU A 43 16.16 9.98 15.70
N ILE A 44 15.72 9.31 14.64
CA ILE A 44 15.54 9.89 13.31
C ILE A 44 14.18 9.51 12.76
N ASP A 45 13.69 10.33 11.83
CA ASP A 45 12.45 10.06 11.11
C ASP A 45 12.56 8.75 10.32
N ARG A 46 11.53 7.90 10.41
CA ARG A 46 11.49 6.67 9.61
C ARG A 46 11.29 6.98 8.12
N PHE A 47 10.39 7.90 7.80
CA PHE A 47 10.11 8.30 6.42
C PHE A 47 10.84 9.61 6.13
N ARG A 48 11.58 9.65 5.02
CA ARG A 48 12.33 10.82 4.56
C ARG A 48 12.26 10.85 3.04
N ASP A 49 11.96 12.03 2.49
CA ASP A 49 11.81 12.26 1.04
C ASP A 49 10.86 11.25 0.37
N ARG A 50 9.64 11.13 0.94
CA ARG A 50 8.65 10.16 0.49
C ARG A 50 7.25 10.75 0.46
N ALA A 51 6.50 10.41 -0.58
CA ALA A 51 5.04 10.46 -0.49
C ALA A 51 4.58 9.39 0.49
N VAL A 52 3.75 9.76 1.47
CA VAL A 52 3.31 8.87 2.56
C VAL A 52 1.80 8.70 2.49
N PHE A 53 1.37 7.45 2.54
CA PHE A 53 -0.05 7.07 2.50
C PHE A 53 -0.41 6.35 3.80
N PRO A 54 -1.53 6.70 4.46
CA PRO A 54 -1.98 5.98 5.66
C PRO A 54 -2.49 4.58 5.30
N ILE A 55 -2.19 3.62 6.14
CA ILE A 55 -2.77 2.28 6.15
C ILE A 55 -3.91 2.33 7.16
N VAL A 56 -5.14 2.20 6.66
CA VAL A 56 -6.35 2.40 7.47
C VAL A 56 -7.13 1.09 7.54
N HIS A 57 -7.57 0.73 8.75
CA HIS A 57 -8.51 -0.35 9.00
C HIS A 57 -9.53 0.13 10.05
N ASP A 58 -10.81 -0.13 9.83
CA ASP A 58 -11.91 0.33 10.69
C ASP A 58 -11.81 1.82 11.08
N GLN A 59 -11.51 2.67 10.10
CA GLN A 59 -11.32 4.12 10.25
C GLN A 59 -10.13 4.54 11.14
N GLN A 60 -9.32 3.59 11.60
CA GLN A 60 -8.10 3.87 12.37
C GLN A 60 -6.86 3.78 11.49
N VAL A 61 -5.95 4.72 11.67
CA VAL A 61 -4.63 4.67 11.02
C VAL A 61 -3.75 3.72 11.82
N LEU A 62 -3.39 2.60 11.24
CA LEU A 62 -2.53 1.59 11.86
C LEU A 62 -1.05 1.87 11.61
N GLY A 63 -0.73 2.48 10.48
CA GLY A 63 0.62 2.78 10.04
C GLY A 63 0.62 3.54 8.71
N PHE A 64 1.78 3.56 8.09
CA PHE A 64 1.99 4.28 6.83
C PHE A 64 2.83 3.44 5.87
N VAL A 65 2.61 3.66 4.57
CA VAL A 65 3.53 3.25 3.51
C VAL A 65 4.06 4.48 2.80
N GLY A 66 5.38 4.56 2.64
CA GLY A 66 6.06 5.68 1.98
C GLY A 66 6.66 5.26 0.65
N ARG A 67 6.26 5.89 -0.45
CA ARG A 67 6.85 5.74 -1.78
C ARG A 67 7.98 6.76 -1.96
N ARG A 68 9.20 6.30 -2.30
CA ARG A 68 10.32 7.21 -2.59
C ARG A 68 10.04 8.00 -3.87
N HIS A 69 10.67 9.17 -4.00
CA HIS A 69 10.61 9.96 -5.23
C HIS A 69 11.10 9.11 -6.42
N PRO A 70 10.44 9.18 -7.59
CA PRO A 70 10.84 8.37 -8.76
C PRO A 70 12.30 8.59 -9.19
N ASP A 71 12.77 9.84 -9.11
CA ASP A 71 14.12 10.23 -9.53
C ASP A 71 15.20 9.93 -8.48
N ALA A 72 14.80 9.48 -7.26
CA ALA A 72 15.77 9.14 -6.23
C ALA A 72 16.51 7.85 -6.59
N THR A 73 17.84 7.91 -6.56
CA THR A 73 18.74 6.80 -6.88
C THR A 73 19.24 6.10 -5.63
N ASP A 74 19.89 4.95 -5.80
CA ASP A 74 20.55 4.25 -4.69
C ASP A 74 21.75 5.04 -4.13
N LEU A 75 22.31 5.96 -4.92
CA LEU A 75 23.37 6.88 -4.46
C LEU A 75 22.87 7.87 -3.42
N ASP A 76 21.57 8.18 -3.41
CA ASP A 76 20.94 9.09 -2.44
C ASP A 76 20.61 8.39 -1.10
N HIS A 77 20.99 7.13 -0.93
CA HIS A 77 20.61 6.30 0.22
C HIS A 77 19.08 6.29 0.45
N ALA A 78 18.31 6.40 -0.62
CA ALA A 78 16.85 6.55 -0.56
C ALA A 78 16.13 5.26 -0.08
N GLY A 79 16.82 4.13 -0.06
CA GLY A 79 16.27 2.84 0.36
C GLY A 79 15.21 2.29 -0.62
N PRO A 80 14.36 1.36 -0.19
CA PRO A 80 13.43 0.65 -1.09
C PRO A 80 12.38 1.58 -1.71
N LYS A 81 11.84 1.20 -2.89
CA LYS A 81 10.74 1.90 -3.59
C LYS A 81 9.57 2.18 -2.62
N TYR A 82 9.17 1.17 -1.85
CA TYR A 82 8.17 1.28 -0.79
C TYR A 82 8.77 0.96 0.57
N LEU A 83 8.49 1.78 1.56
CA LEU A 83 8.89 1.60 2.96
C LEU A 83 7.62 1.64 3.83
N ASN A 84 7.41 0.62 4.64
CA ASN A 84 6.30 0.59 5.58
C ASN A 84 6.73 1.08 6.97
N THR A 85 5.76 1.49 7.79
CA THR A 85 5.92 1.57 9.25
C THR A 85 6.55 0.26 9.75
N ALA A 86 7.38 0.33 10.78
CA ALA A 86 7.88 -0.86 11.47
C ALA A 86 6.72 -1.63 12.12
N GLU A 87 6.94 -2.91 12.43
CA GLU A 87 5.98 -3.68 13.24
C GLU A 87 5.74 -2.95 14.57
N THR A 88 4.47 -2.78 14.94
CA THR A 88 4.02 -2.15 16.19
C THR A 88 2.94 -3.00 16.84
N LEU A 89 2.41 -2.57 17.97
CA LEU A 89 1.26 -3.25 18.59
C LEU A 89 -0.02 -3.19 17.73
N LEU A 90 -0.11 -2.19 16.84
CA LEU A 90 -1.29 -1.98 15.99
C LEU A 90 -1.04 -2.41 14.54
N PHE A 91 0.19 -2.35 14.06
CA PHE A 91 0.54 -2.59 12.67
C PHE A 91 1.35 -3.87 12.51
N HIS A 92 0.78 -4.83 11.81
CA HIS A 92 1.42 -6.08 11.42
C HIS A 92 1.37 -6.21 9.89
N LYS A 93 2.49 -5.95 9.25
CA LYS A 93 2.62 -5.92 7.78
C LYS A 93 1.99 -7.14 7.07
N ARG A 94 2.07 -8.32 7.69
CA ARG A 94 1.53 -9.56 7.14
C ARG A 94 0.02 -9.68 7.28
N ALA A 95 -0.59 -8.95 8.20
CA ALA A 95 -2.02 -9.04 8.50
C ALA A 95 -2.85 -7.91 7.85
N GLN A 96 -2.21 -6.84 7.39
CA GLN A 96 -2.90 -5.71 6.81
C GLN A 96 -2.63 -5.55 5.32
N LEU A 97 -3.65 -5.08 4.61
CA LEU A 97 -3.57 -4.61 3.22
C LEU A 97 -3.54 -3.08 3.19
N PHE A 98 -2.87 -2.53 2.19
CA PHE A 98 -3.16 -1.17 1.78
C PHE A 98 -4.47 -1.19 0.99
N VAL A 99 -5.46 -0.42 1.42
CA VAL A 99 -6.78 -0.32 0.78
C VAL A 99 -6.98 1.11 0.29
N ALA A 100 -7.16 1.27 -1.01
CA ALA A 100 -7.27 2.59 -1.64
C ALA A 100 -8.67 3.25 -1.53
N GLY A 101 -9.56 2.71 -0.70
CA GLY A 101 -10.90 3.25 -0.52
C GLY A 101 -11.81 2.32 0.28
N SER A 102 -11.57 2.18 1.58
CA SER A 102 -12.32 1.25 2.45
C SER A 102 -13.83 1.47 2.38
N ARG A 103 -14.28 2.71 2.36
CA ARG A 103 -15.73 3.03 2.26
C ARG A 103 -16.39 2.49 1.00
N HIS A 104 -15.66 2.40 -0.11
CA HIS A 104 -16.18 1.81 -1.33
C HIS A 104 -16.30 0.29 -1.20
N LEU A 105 -15.35 -0.38 -0.52
CA LEU A 105 -15.47 -1.80 -0.20
C LEU A 105 -16.68 -2.07 0.71
N ASP A 106 -16.85 -1.25 1.75
CA ASP A 106 -18.00 -1.33 2.66
C ASP A 106 -19.34 -1.13 1.93
N ALA A 107 -19.33 -0.37 0.83
CA ALA A 107 -20.47 -0.16 -0.04
C ALA A 107 -20.66 -1.24 -1.14
N GLY A 108 -19.86 -2.32 -1.12
CA GLY A 108 -19.93 -3.43 -2.06
C GLY A 108 -19.05 -3.28 -3.30
N GLY A 109 -18.07 -2.39 -3.27
CA GLY A 109 -17.02 -2.28 -4.30
C GLY A 109 -16.22 -3.56 -4.43
N ILE A 110 -15.74 -3.86 -5.65
CA ILE A 110 -15.01 -5.10 -5.95
C ILE A 110 -13.52 -4.87 -5.62
N PRO A 111 -12.89 -5.66 -4.73
CA PRO A 111 -11.48 -5.55 -4.44
C PRO A 111 -10.64 -5.99 -5.65
N VAL A 112 -9.62 -5.19 -5.99
CA VAL A 112 -8.65 -5.51 -7.05
C VAL A 112 -7.27 -5.60 -6.42
N VAL A 113 -6.72 -6.80 -6.39
CA VAL A 113 -5.38 -7.07 -5.85
C VAL A 113 -4.34 -6.64 -6.86
N VAL A 114 -3.49 -5.70 -6.49
CA VAL A 114 -2.41 -5.13 -7.29
C VAL A 114 -1.09 -5.16 -6.53
N GLU A 115 0.04 -4.87 -7.18
CA GLU A 115 1.36 -5.00 -6.55
C GLU A 115 1.68 -3.90 -5.54
N GLY A 116 1.20 -2.67 -5.77
CA GLY A 116 1.59 -1.54 -4.95
C GLY A 116 0.51 -0.51 -4.66
N PRO A 117 0.74 0.35 -3.67
CA PRO A 117 -0.19 1.42 -3.29
C PRO A 117 -0.53 2.40 -4.42
N ALA A 118 0.42 2.67 -5.34
CA ALA A 118 0.14 3.57 -6.47
C ALA A 118 -0.89 2.96 -7.42
N ASP A 119 -0.75 1.67 -7.72
CA ASP A 119 -1.65 0.93 -8.60
C ASP A 119 -3.02 0.80 -7.96
N ALA A 120 -3.07 0.53 -6.65
CA ALA A 120 -4.30 0.50 -5.88
C ALA A 120 -5.07 1.84 -5.96
N ILE A 121 -4.37 2.95 -5.82
CA ILE A 121 -4.97 4.29 -5.95
C ILE A 121 -5.46 4.52 -7.38
N ALA A 122 -4.68 4.12 -8.39
CA ALA A 122 -5.02 4.28 -9.79
C ALA A 122 -6.31 3.54 -10.14
N VAL A 123 -6.42 2.26 -9.79
CA VAL A 123 -7.63 1.44 -9.99
C VAL A 123 -8.86 2.10 -9.35
N THR A 124 -8.76 2.49 -8.09
CA THR A 124 -9.91 3.07 -7.37
C THR A 124 -10.35 4.40 -7.99
N ARG A 125 -9.40 5.24 -8.40
CA ARG A 125 -9.72 6.53 -9.04
C ARG A 125 -10.31 6.36 -10.43
N ALA A 126 -9.77 5.47 -11.26
CA ALA A 126 -10.23 5.25 -12.62
C ALA A 126 -11.67 4.71 -12.67
N SER A 127 -12.06 3.94 -11.67
CA SER A 127 -13.39 3.30 -11.58
C SER A 127 -14.38 4.05 -10.67
N GLU A 128 -14.01 5.22 -10.18
CA GLU A 128 -14.82 6.01 -9.23
C GLU A 128 -15.24 5.20 -7.98
N GLY A 129 -14.42 4.21 -7.59
CA GLY A 129 -14.66 3.34 -6.45
C GLY A 129 -15.53 2.11 -6.72
N ARG A 130 -15.94 1.84 -7.96
CA ARG A 130 -16.59 0.58 -8.35
C ARG A 130 -15.64 -0.60 -8.14
N TYR A 131 -14.40 -0.43 -8.53
CA TYR A 131 -13.28 -1.31 -8.23
C TYR A 131 -12.38 -0.62 -7.21
N VAL A 132 -11.95 -1.35 -6.19
CA VAL A 132 -11.13 -0.80 -5.11
C VAL A 132 -9.79 -1.49 -5.10
N GLY A 133 -8.74 -0.76 -5.44
CA GLY A 133 -7.39 -1.28 -5.41
C GLY A 133 -6.97 -1.63 -3.98
N VAL A 134 -6.42 -2.82 -3.82
CA VAL A 134 -5.83 -3.32 -2.58
C VAL A 134 -4.44 -3.88 -2.89
N ALA A 135 -3.46 -3.60 -2.03
CA ALA A 135 -2.09 -4.06 -2.26
C ALA A 135 -1.52 -4.71 -1.00
N PRO A 136 -0.78 -5.82 -1.14
CA PRO A 136 0.00 -6.36 -0.04
C PRO A 136 1.08 -5.35 0.36
N LEU A 137 1.43 -5.32 1.64
CA LEU A 137 2.47 -4.43 2.17
C LEU A 137 3.87 -5.06 2.10
N GLY A 138 3.99 -6.13 1.34
CA GLY A 138 5.20 -6.88 1.04
C GLY A 138 5.23 -7.27 -0.43
N THR A 139 6.08 -8.25 -0.76
CA THR A 139 6.21 -8.79 -2.12
C THR A 139 5.12 -9.80 -2.46
N ASN A 140 4.43 -10.33 -1.46
CA ASN A 140 3.47 -11.42 -1.61
C ASN A 140 2.23 -11.18 -0.76
N LEU A 141 1.08 -11.59 -1.29
CA LEU A 141 -0.14 -11.75 -0.49
C LEU A 141 0.08 -12.83 0.58
N THR A 142 -0.53 -12.68 1.74
CA THR A 142 -0.47 -13.65 2.84
C THR A 142 -1.85 -14.26 3.12
N SER A 143 -1.90 -15.35 3.86
CA SER A 143 -3.17 -15.98 4.26
C SER A 143 -3.99 -15.07 5.17
N GLU A 144 -3.35 -14.27 6.01
CA GLU A 144 -4.00 -13.30 6.88
C GLU A 144 -4.65 -12.17 6.06
N GLN A 145 -3.94 -11.67 5.04
CA GLN A 145 -4.46 -10.67 4.10
C GLN A 145 -5.61 -11.24 3.24
N ALA A 146 -5.52 -12.51 2.82
CA ALA A 146 -6.62 -13.19 2.14
C ALA A 146 -7.85 -13.35 3.05
N THR A 147 -7.66 -13.58 4.34
CA THR A 147 -8.74 -13.57 5.34
C THR A 147 -9.39 -12.18 5.45
N GLN A 148 -8.59 -11.11 5.42
CA GLN A 148 -9.12 -9.75 5.38
C GLN A 148 -9.96 -9.51 4.12
N LEU A 149 -9.49 -9.95 2.94
CA LEU A 149 -10.25 -9.85 1.68
C LEU A 149 -11.59 -10.59 1.74
N ARG A 150 -11.60 -11.80 2.32
CA ARG A 150 -12.82 -12.56 2.53
C ARG A 150 -13.85 -11.79 3.38
N GLY A 151 -13.39 -11.00 4.34
CA GLY A 151 -14.25 -10.18 5.21
C GLY A 151 -15.11 -9.18 4.46
N TYR A 152 -14.74 -8.77 3.25
CA TYR A 152 -15.54 -7.88 2.41
C TYR A 152 -16.71 -8.59 1.70
N GLY A 153 -16.72 -9.93 1.67
CA GLY A 153 -17.82 -10.72 1.11
C GLY A 153 -17.97 -10.67 -0.41
N VAL A 154 -16.97 -10.18 -1.12
CA VAL A 154 -16.93 -10.06 -2.59
C VAL A 154 -15.67 -10.70 -3.13
N ASP A 155 -15.80 -11.48 -4.22
CA ASP A 155 -14.67 -12.12 -4.87
C ASP A 155 -13.72 -11.08 -5.50
N PRO A 156 -12.41 -11.17 -5.24
CA PRO A 156 -11.45 -10.21 -5.74
C PRO A 156 -11.09 -10.44 -7.22
N ILE A 157 -10.58 -9.39 -7.84
CA ILE A 157 -9.88 -9.47 -9.12
C ILE A 157 -8.38 -9.37 -8.84
N ILE A 158 -7.56 -10.17 -9.51
CA ILE A 158 -6.09 -10.09 -9.48
C ILE A 158 -5.65 -9.32 -10.72
N ALA A 159 -4.95 -8.20 -10.54
CA ALA A 159 -4.43 -7.35 -11.60
C ALA A 159 -2.97 -6.97 -11.30
N THR A 160 -2.09 -7.95 -11.43
CA THR A 160 -0.63 -7.78 -11.30
C THR A 160 -0.04 -7.21 -12.58
N ASP A 161 1.19 -6.72 -12.52
CA ASP A 161 1.92 -6.17 -13.65
C ASP A 161 1.97 -7.16 -14.84
N ALA A 162 1.87 -6.65 -16.05
CA ALA A 162 1.84 -7.47 -17.27
C ALA A 162 3.26 -7.92 -17.69
N ASP A 163 3.96 -8.58 -16.78
CA ASP A 163 5.26 -9.19 -17.01
C ASP A 163 5.32 -10.63 -16.47
N VAL A 164 6.46 -11.31 -16.65
CA VAL A 164 6.65 -12.70 -16.19
C VAL A 164 6.54 -12.80 -14.66
N ALA A 165 7.04 -11.81 -13.93
CA ALA A 165 7.00 -11.82 -12.46
C ALA A 165 5.57 -11.62 -11.95
N GLY A 166 4.81 -10.71 -12.58
CA GLY A 166 3.40 -10.48 -12.27
C GLY A 166 2.52 -11.70 -12.55
N HIS A 167 2.76 -12.43 -13.65
CA HIS A 167 2.04 -13.69 -13.91
C HIS A 167 2.30 -14.75 -12.82
N VAL A 168 3.55 -14.89 -12.37
CA VAL A 168 3.89 -15.81 -11.27
C VAL A 168 3.24 -15.34 -9.96
N ALA A 169 3.22 -14.03 -9.72
CA ALA A 169 2.54 -13.44 -8.57
C ALA A 169 1.03 -13.73 -8.61
N ALA A 170 0.37 -13.53 -9.75
CA ALA A 170 -1.05 -13.82 -9.92
C ALA A 170 -1.41 -15.28 -9.63
N GLN A 171 -0.61 -16.24 -10.16
CA GLN A 171 -0.83 -17.66 -9.86
C GLN A 171 -0.70 -17.96 -8.37
N ARG A 172 0.31 -17.41 -7.72
CA ARG A 172 0.51 -17.59 -6.28
C ARG A 172 -0.66 -17.00 -5.49
N ASP A 173 -1.09 -15.79 -5.81
CA ASP A 173 -2.18 -15.11 -5.13
C ASP A 173 -3.51 -15.87 -5.31
N TYR A 174 -3.75 -16.46 -6.48
CA TYR A 174 -4.88 -17.36 -6.71
C TYR A 174 -4.88 -18.52 -5.70
N TRP A 175 -3.73 -19.18 -5.50
CA TRP A 175 -3.61 -20.32 -4.57
C TRP A 175 -3.66 -19.92 -3.10
N ILE A 176 -3.46 -18.64 -2.77
CA ILE A 176 -3.62 -18.11 -1.42
C ILE A 176 -5.09 -17.73 -1.14
N LEU A 177 -5.81 -17.25 -2.16
CA LEU A 177 -7.20 -16.80 -2.05
C LEU A 177 -8.21 -17.95 -2.04
N THR A 178 -8.02 -18.97 -2.87
CA THR A 178 -8.97 -20.09 -3.01
C THR A 178 -9.23 -20.89 -1.74
N PRO A 179 -8.24 -21.16 -0.84
CA PRO A 179 -8.50 -21.80 0.44
C PRO A 179 -9.38 -20.97 1.38
N GLN A 180 -9.50 -19.66 1.14
CA GLN A 180 -10.39 -18.76 1.86
C GLN A 180 -11.82 -18.75 1.29
N LEU A 181 -12.16 -19.69 0.41
CA LEU A 181 -13.46 -19.78 -0.30
C LEU A 181 -13.75 -18.56 -1.19
N LEU A 182 -12.73 -17.87 -1.64
CA LEU A 182 -12.81 -16.81 -2.65
C LEU A 182 -12.65 -17.42 -4.05
N GLN A 183 -13.33 -16.84 -5.03
CA GLN A 183 -13.24 -17.20 -6.46
C GLN A 183 -12.59 -16.04 -7.22
N PRO A 184 -11.27 -15.85 -7.10
CA PRO A 184 -10.60 -14.71 -7.72
C PRO A 184 -10.67 -14.81 -9.25
N ARG A 185 -10.90 -13.67 -9.90
CA ARG A 185 -10.80 -13.50 -11.35
C ARG A 185 -9.46 -12.85 -11.68
N TYR A 186 -8.98 -13.03 -12.89
CA TYR A 186 -7.75 -12.40 -13.39
C TYR A 186 -8.10 -11.33 -14.41
N ALA A 187 -7.54 -10.13 -14.25
CA ALA A 187 -7.61 -9.07 -15.24
C ALA A 187 -6.28 -9.00 -16.00
N ALA A 188 -6.36 -9.24 -17.31
CA ALA A 188 -5.20 -9.10 -18.19
C ALA A 188 -4.94 -7.63 -18.50
N LEU A 189 -3.77 -7.12 -18.13
CA LEU A 189 -3.33 -5.78 -18.50
C LEU A 189 -2.54 -5.84 -19.83
N PRO A 190 -2.44 -4.73 -20.59
CA PRO A 190 -1.59 -4.65 -21.77
C PRO A 190 -0.12 -4.92 -21.43
N ASP A 191 0.61 -5.63 -22.29
CA ASP A 191 1.99 -6.03 -22.07
C ASP A 191 2.88 -4.86 -21.60
N GLY A 192 3.63 -5.09 -20.51
CA GLY A 192 4.55 -4.13 -19.93
C GLY A 192 3.91 -2.93 -19.23
N SER A 193 2.61 -2.99 -18.94
CA SER A 193 1.89 -1.92 -18.24
C SER A 193 1.56 -2.32 -16.81
N ASP A 194 1.51 -1.32 -15.93
CA ASP A 194 0.89 -1.41 -14.62
C ASP A 194 -0.37 -0.52 -14.54
N PRO A 195 -1.26 -0.69 -13.57
CA PRO A 195 -2.47 0.13 -13.44
C PRO A 195 -2.20 1.64 -13.29
N ALA A 196 -1.10 2.04 -12.65
CA ALA A 196 -0.76 3.45 -12.48
C ALA A 196 -0.32 4.09 -13.79
N ASP A 197 0.44 3.38 -14.63
CA ASP A 197 0.87 3.81 -15.95
C ASP A 197 -0.32 3.98 -16.90
N LEU A 198 -1.29 3.07 -16.86
CA LEU A 198 -2.51 3.16 -17.68
C LEU A 198 -3.33 4.41 -17.32
N VAL A 199 -3.47 4.73 -16.04
CA VAL A 199 -4.15 5.96 -15.62
C VAL A 199 -3.36 7.20 -16.03
N ALA A 200 -2.04 7.20 -15.87
CA ALA A 200 -1.18 8.32 -16.24
C ALA A 200 -1.20 8.61 -17.74
N SER A 201 -1.30 7.57 -18.58
CA SER A 201 -1.39 7.70 -20.05
C SER A 201 -2.79 8.05 -20.55
N GLY A 202 -3.79 8.14 -19.69
CA GLY A 202 -5.19 8.37 -20.07
C GLY A 202 -5.90 7.14 -20.63
N SER A 203 -5.29 5.95 -20.52
CA SER A 203 -5.83 4.67 -21.00
C SER A 203 -6.70 3.97 -19.94
N SER A 204 -7.34 4.74 -19.06
CA SER A 204 -8.14 4.24 -17.96
C SER A 204 -9.34 3.32 -18.33
N PRO A 205 -9.94 3.33 -19.55
CA PRO A 205 -10.98 2.36 -19.89
C PRO A 205 -10.53 0.90 -19.74
N HIS A 206 -9.26 0.60 -20.02
CA HIS A 206 -8.72 -0.77 -19.87
C HIS A 206 -8.73 -1.30 -18.43
N LEU A 207 -8.81 -0.43 -17.43
CA LEU A 207 -8.92 -0.82 -16.01
C LEU A 207 -10.37 -1.07 -15.58
N VAL A 208 -11.34 -0.60 -16.35
CA VAL A 208 -12.76 -0.64 -15.98
C VAL A 208 -13.46 -1.80 -16.69
N ASP A 209 -12.97 -2.21 -17.86
CA ASP A 209 -13.58 -3.23 -18.74
C ASP A 209 -12.84 -4.58 -18.69
N ALA A 210 -11.81 -4.72 -17.82
CA ALA A 210 -11.00 -5.93 -17.69
C ALA A 210 -11.67 -7.05 -16.86
#